data_cf248e6e7046cd6ac460f09ea4bad0df
#
_entry.id   cf248e6e7046cd6ac460f09ea4bad0df
#
_cell.length_a   1.000
_cell.length_b   1.000
_cell.length_c   1.000
_cell.angle_alpha   90.00
_cell.angle_beta   90.00
_cell.angle_gamma   90.00
#
_symmetry.space_group_name_H-M   'P 1'
#
loop_
_entity.id
_entity.type
_entity.pdbx_description
1 polymer ?
#
loop_
_entity_poly.entity_id
_entity_poly.type
_entity_poly.pdbx_seq_one_letter_code
_entity_poly.pdbx_strand_id
1 'polypeptide(L)'
;GMPILAENNKPRLLYYLRRRGYRGFSMNRPDKVWNKLSVAEKEVGGIPNSSEDIKQAHAAAIEYYIENHVGQLETKVGDMYFQKTLDDWSRFNINNRTKYDASISSGLAIMACNKNKYRPVPTRVKQDINLGIRRYNNKGSFSQII
;
A
#
# COMPACT_ATOMS: atom_id res chain seq x y z
N GLY A 1 6.82 6.79 -8.86
CA GLY A 1 6.64 5.36 -8.65
C GLY A 1 5.20 5.01 -8.32
N MET A 2 4.83 3.77 -8.49
CA MET A 2 3.47 3.29 -8.22
C MET A 2 3.33 2.90 -6.74
N PRO A 3 2.27 3.36 -6.03
CA PRO A 3 2.02 2.96 -4.67
C PRO A 3 1.66 1.47 -4.57
N ILE A 4 1.98 0.85 -3.44
CA ILE A 4 1.79 -0.58 -3.17
C ILE A 4 0.92 -0.73 -1.93
N LEU A 5 -0.19 -1.45 -2.06
CA LEU A 5 -0.96 -1.94 -0.92
C LEU A 5 -0.57 -3.40 -0.67
N ALA A 6 0.18 -3.65 0.38
CA ALA A 6 0.66 -4.98 0.72
C ALA A 6 0.04 -5.48 2.03
N GLU A 7 -0.04 -6.80 2.15
CA GLU A 7 -0.41 -7.42 3.44
C GLU A 7 0.66 -7.16 4.51
N ASN A 8 0.22 -6.81 5.70
CA ASN A 8 1.13 -6.60 6.83
C ASN A 8 1.27 -7.82 7.75
N ASN A 9 0.64 -8.94 7.44
CA ASN A 9 0.78 -10.19 8.20
C ASN A 9 2.22 -10.75 8.11
N LYS A 10 2.91 -10.45 6.98
CA LYS A 10 4.33 -10.78 6.77
C LYS A 10 5.07 -9.50 6.37
N PRO A 11 5.37 -8.60 7.28
CA PRO A 11 5.71 -7.21 6.97
C PRO A 11 7.15 -7.00 6.47
N ARG A 12 7.89 -8.03 6.06
CA ARG A 12 9.29 -7.92 5.62
C ARG A 12 9.50 -6.88 4.51
N LEU A 13 8.63 -6.90 3.49
CA LEU A 13 8.66 -5.93 2.40
C LEU A 13 8.45 -4.51 2.92
N LEU A 14 7.46 -4.32 3.77
CA LEU A 14 7.09 -3.01 4.31
C LEU A 14 8.22 -2.42 5.17
N TYR A 15 8.83 -3.24 6.02
CA TYR A 15 10.02 -2.83 6.79
C TYR A 15 11.23 -2.53 5.90
N TYR A 16 11.41 -3.28 4.83
CA TYR A 16 12.46 -2.99 3.84
C TYR A 16 12.23 -1.62 3.19
N LEU A 17 11.01 -1.35 2.70
CA LEU A 17 10.65 -0.07 2.10
C LEU A 17 10.87 1.09 3.10
N ARG A 18 10.47 0.92 4.35
CA ARG A 18 10.69 1.91 5.40
C ARG A 18 12.18 2.20 5.61
N ARG A 19 13.00 1.15 5.78
CA ARG A 19 14.45 1.29 6.00
C ARG A 19 15.17 1.98 4.85
N ARG A 20 14.70 1.76 3.63
CA ARG A 20 15.26 2.39 2.41
C ARG A 20 14.73 3.80 2.16
N GLY A 21 13.89 4.34 3.02
CA GLY A 21 13.27 5.66 2.81
C GLY A 21 12.09 5.65 1.82
N TYR A 22 11.65 4.49 1.40
CA TYR A 22 10.54 4.33 0.44
C TYR A 22 9.17 4.14 1.11
N ARG A 23 9.02 4.59 2.36
CA ARG A 23 7.74 4.49 3.10
C ARG A 23 6.57 5.12 2.34
N GLY A 24 6.82 6.17 1.57
CA GLY A 24 5.81 6.86 0.78
C GLY A 24 5.16 6.01 -0.32
N PHE A 25 5.80 4.92 -0.74
CA PHE A 25 5.22 3.97 -1.70
C PHE A 25 4.33 2.91 -1.04
N SER A 26 4.43 2.72 0.28
CA SER A 26 3.57 1.81 1.01
C SER A 26 2.28 2.50 1.39
N MET A 27 1.17 2.08 0.80
CA MET A 27 -0.16 2.58 1.14
C MET A 27 -0.56 2.16 2.54
N ASN A 28 -1.31 3.01 3.21
CA ASN A 28 -2.05 2.61 4.40
C ASN A 28 -3.34 1.90 3.99
N ARG A 29 -3.92 1.17 4.92
CA ARG A 29 -5.20 0.50 4.68
C ARG A 29 -6.28 1.52 4.29
N PRO A 30 -7.00 1.28 3.18
CA PRO A 30 -7.96 2.25 2.63
C PRO A 30 -9.27 2.35 3.41
N ASP A 31 -9.58 1.37 4.27
CA ASP A 31 -10.80 1.31 5.06
C ASP A 31 -10.80 2.22 6.29
N LYS A 32 -9.62 2.72 6.70
CA LYS A 32 -9.47 3.61 7.84
C LYS A 32 -8.96 4.98 7.45
N VAL A 33 -9.51 6.01 8.09
CA VAL A 33 -8.94 7.36 8.02
C VAL A 33 -7.63 7.46 8.81
N TRP A 34 -6.73 8.34 8.38
CA TRP A 34 -5.40 8.52 8.98
C TRP A 34 -5.39 8.61 10.51
N ASN A 35 -6.34 9.38 11.07
CA ASN A 35 -6.41 9.61 12.52
C ASN A 35 -6.77 8.35 13.33
N LYS A 36 -7.42 7.37 12.70
CA LYS A 36 -7.80 6.10 13.31
C LYS A 36 -6.74 5.00 13.16
N LEU A 37 -5.65 5.28 12.46
CA LEU A 37 -4.53 4.35 12.33
C LEU A 37 -3.68 4.36 13.59
N SER A 38 -3.24 3.18 14.01
CA SER A 38 -2.25 3.03 15.08
C SER A 38 -0.88 3.60 14.66
N VAL A 39 -0.01 3.83 15.62
CA VAL A 39 1.35 4.31 15.34
C VAL A 39 2.10 3.32 14.43
N ALA A 40 1.99 2.02 14.69
CA ALA A 40 2.62 0.99 13.87
C ALA A 40 2.08 0.99 12.43
N GLU A 41 0.76 1.11 12.24
CA GLU A 41 0.16 1.21 10.90
C GLU A 41 0.65 2.46 10.16
N LYS A 42 0.78 3.59 10.83
CA LYS A 42 1.32 4.82 10.23
C LYS A 42 2.78 4.68 9.84
N GLU A 43 3.57 3.98 10.64
CA GLU A 43 5.00 3.80 10.39
C GLU A 43 5.30 2.88 9.20
N VAL A 44 4.55 1.81 9.05
CA VAL A 44 4.88 0.73 8.10
C VAL A 44 3.93 0.73 6.92
N GLY A 45 2.65 0.99 7.14
CA GLY A 45 1.59 0.87 6.15
C GLY A 45 1.10 -0.56 5.98
N GLY A 46 0.48 -0.82 4.83
CA GLY A 46 -0.11 -2.12 4.53
C GLY A 46 -1.49 -2.32 5.14
N ILE A 47 -2.07 -3.48 4.91
CA ILE A 47 -3.39 -3.88 5.36
C ILE A 47 -3.34 -5.24 6.05
N PRO A 48 -3.94 -5.40 7.26
CA PRO A 48 -4.08 -6.72 7.86
C PRO A 48 -5.11 -7.53 7.06
N ASN A 49 -4.77 -8.78 6.73
CA ASN A 49 -5.64 -9.63 5.93
C ASN A 49 -6.32 -10.74 6.77
N SER A 50 -6.33 -10.56 8.09
CA SER A 50 -6.85 -11.56 9.04
C SER A 50 -8.22 -11.24 9.61
N SER A 51 -8.64 -9.96 9.63
CA SER A 51 -9.94 -9.59 10.18
C SER A 51 -11.07 -9.91 9.21
N GLU A 52 -12.24 -10.29 9.75
CA GLU A 52 -13.40 -10.63 8.96
C GLU A 52 -13.87 -9.44 8.10
N ASP A 53 -13.91 -8.25 8.67
CA ASP A 53 -14.27 -7.03 7.95
C ASP A 53 -13.41 -6.79 6.69
N ILE A 54 -12.09 -7.06 6.79
CA ILE A 54 -11.19 -6.92 5.65
C ILE A 54 -11.43 -8.00 4.61
N LYS A 55 -11.74 -9.22 5.03
CA LYS A 55 -12.08 -10.30 4.10
C LYS A 55 -13.35 -9.98 3.32
N GLN A 56 -14.36 -9.48 4.01
CA GLN A 56 -15.62 -9.05 3.39
C GLN A 56 -15.38 -7.87 2.43
N ALA A 57 -14.65 -6.85 2.86
CA ALA A 57 -14.31 -5.71 2.01
C ALA A 57 -13.52 -6.11 0.76
N HIS A 58 -12.64 -7.10 0.89
CA HIS A 58 -11.86 -7.63 -0.22
C HIS A 58 -12.74 -8.39 -1.22
N ALA A 59 -13.64 -9.26 -0.74
CA ALA A 59 -14.58 -9.97 -1.60
C ALA A 59 -15.53 -9.00 -2.32
N ALA A 60 -16.11 -8.05 -1.59
CA ALA A 60 -16.98 -7.02 -2.17
C ALA A 60 -16.25 -6.15 -3.22
N ALA A 61 -14.96 -5.89 -3.06
CA ALA A 61 -14.17 -5.15 -4.04
C ALA A 61 -14.01 -5.92 -5.35
N ILE A 62 -13.78 -7.23 -5.29
CA ILE A 62 -13.70 -8.11 -6.47
C ILE A 62 -15.06 -8.18 -7.16
N GLU A 63 -16.12 -8.45 -6.40
CA GLU A 63 -17.50 -8.52 -6.92
C GLU A 63 -17.89 -7.23 -7.64
N TYR A 64 -17.71 -6.09 -7.00
CA TYR A 64 -17.94 -4.78 -7.61
C TYR A 64 -17.15 -4.57 -8.91
N TYR A 65 -15.88 -5.01 -8.94
CA TYR A 65 -15.07 -4.87 -10.14
C TYR A 65 -15.58 -5.76 -11.29
N ILE A 66 -15.97 -6.99 -10.98
CA ILE A 66 -16.54 -7.91 -11.98
C ILE A 66 -17.82 -7.33 -12.56
N GLU A 67 -18.74 -6.88 -11.71
CA GLU A 67 -20.04 -6.36 -12.14
C GLU A 67 -19.95 -5.10 -12.99
N ASN A 68 -18.98 -4.22 -12.68
CA ASN A 68 -18.92 -2.90 -13.32
C ASN A 68 -17.87 -2.77 -14.43
N HIS A 69 -16.92 -3.71 -14.50
CA HIS A 69 -15.77 -3.55 -15.40
C HIS A 69 -15.45 -4.78 -16.23
N VAL A 70 -15.91 -5.97 -15.87
CA VAL A 70 -15.63 -7.20 -16.64
C VAL A 70 -16.81 -7.53 -17.54
N GLY A 71 -16.52 -7.79 -18.82
CA GLY A 71 -17.56 -8.19 -19.79
C GLY A 71 -18.51 -7.06 -20.24
N GLN A 72 -18.18 -5.81 -19.98
CA GLN A 72 -18.95 -4.65 -20.43
C GLN A 72 -18.64 -4.37 -21.92
N LEU A 73 -19.29 -5.11 -22.82
CA LEU A 73 -19.07 -5.07 -24.26
C LEU A 73 -19.22 -3.67 -24.87
N GLU A 74 -20.10 -2.84 -24.32
CA GLU A 74 -20.42 -1.51 -24.88
C GLU A 74 -19.29 -0.50 -24.62
N THR A 75 -18.60 -0.61 -23.49
CA THR A 75 -17.59 0.39 -23.09
C THR A 75 -16.17 0.01 -23.50
N LYS A 76 -15.90 -1.26 -23.83
CA LYS A 76 -14.56 -1.83 -24.09
C LYS A 76 -13.52 -1.49 -23.01
N VAL A 77 -13.98 -1.09 -21.84
CA VAL A 77 -13.14 -0.70 -20.71
C VAL A 77 -13.26 -1.79 -19.65
N GLY A 78 -12.12 -2.31 -19.21
CA GLY A 78 -12.07 -3.22 -18.06
C GLY A 78 -12.13 -4.71 -18.40
N ASP A 79 -11.85 -5.10 -19.63
CA ASP A 79 -11.69 -6.52 -19.93
C ASP A 79 -10.55 -7.12 -19.11
N MET A 80 -10.83 -8.23 -18.46
CA MET A 80 -9.83 -8.97 -17.72
C MET A 80 -9.16 -10.01 -18.61
N TYR A 81 -7.90 -9.75 -18.97
CA TYR A 81 -7.12 -10.62 -19.87
C TYR A 81 -6.34 -11.72 -19.15
N PHE A 82 -6.33 -11.70 -17.82
CA PHE A 82 -5.54 -12.64 -17.03
C PHE A 82 -6.38 -13.89 -16.69
N GLN A 83 -6.27 -14.93 -17.51
CA GLN A 83 -7.01 -16.18 -17.32
C GLN A 83 -6.87 -16.77 -15.91
N LYS A 84 -5.65 -16.76 -15.37
CA LYS A 84 -5.41 -17.26 -14.01
C LYS A 84 -6.20 -16.49 -12.94
N THR A 85 -6.35 -15.18 -13.11
CA THR A 85 -7.12 -14.35 -12.17
C THR A 85 -8.62 -14.67 -12.28
N LEU A 86 -9.13 -14.87 -13.50
CA LEU A 86 -10.53 -15.27 -13.70
C LEU A 86 -10.80 -16.67 -13.12
N ASP A 87 -9.91 -17.62 -13.31
CA ASP A 87 -10.01 -18.96 -12.74
C ASP A 87 -10.00 -18.93 -11.21
N ASP A 88 -9.14 -18.12 -10.61
CA ASP A 88 -9.10 -17.93 -9.16
C ASP A 88 -10.38 -17.27 -8.65
N TRP A 89 -10.87 -16.22 -9.33
CA TRP A 89 -12.10 -15.54 -8.93
C TRP A 89 -13.33 -16.45 -9.01
N SER A 90 -13.42 -17.30 -10.05
CA SER A 90 -14.53 -18.25 -10.21
C SER A 90 -14.62 -19.28 -9.08
N ARG A 91 -13.52 -19.56 -8.42
CA ARG A 91 -13.40 -20.55 -7.33
C ARG A 91 -13.16 -19.91 -5.97
N PHE A 92 -13.08 -18.58 -5.92
CA PHE A 92 -12.70 -17.87 -4.70
C PHE A 92 -13.63 -18.19 -3.55
N ASN A 93 -13.02 -18.60 -2.44
CA ASN A 93 -13.74 -18.90 -1.21
C ASN A 93 -13.12 -18.07 -0.07
N ILE A 94 -13.92 -17.19 0.51
CA ILE A 94 -13.52 -16.28 1.57
C ILE A 94 -13.00 -17.00 2.82
N ASN A 95 -13.51 -18.20 3.08
CA ASN A 95 -13.11 -19.00 4.24
C ASN A 95 -11.81 -19.80 4.02
N ASN A 96 -11.38 -19.95 2.75
CA ASN A 96 -10.16 -20.69 2.41
C ASN A 96 -9.28 -19.91 1.43
N ARG A 97 -8.91 -18.70 1.82
CA ARG A 97 -8.21 -17.71 0.97
C ARG A 97 -6.79 -18.10 0.59
N THR A 98 -6.14 -18.96 1.37
CA THR A 98 -4.72 -19.30 1.19
C THR A 98 -4.40 -20.05 -0.12
N LYS A 99 -5.41 -20.49 -0.83
CA LYS A 99 -5.29 -21.17 -2.14
C LYS A 99 -5.48 -20.25 -3.34
N TYR A 100 -5.82 -18.99 -3.12
CA TYR A 100 -6.26 -18.05 -4.16
C TYR A 100 -5.40 -16.79 -4.19
N ASP A 101 -4.10 -16.96 -4.44
CA ASP A 101 -3.13 -15.85 -4.40
C ASP A 101 -3.43 -14.76 -5.45
N ALA A 102 -3.93 -15.15 -6.63
CA ALA A 102 -4.31 -14.20 -7.66
C ALA A 102 -5.55 -13.38 -7.25
N SER A 103 -6.54 -14.00 -6.59
CA SER A 103 -7.69 -13.28 -6.03
C SER A 103 -7.27 -12.32 -4.93
N ILE A 104 -6.37 -12.73 -4.03
CA ILE A 104 -5.90 -11.87 -2.95
C ILE A 104 -5.15 -10.67 -3.51
N SER A 105 -4.20 -10.90 -4.41
CA SER A 105 -3.39 -9.80 -4.98
C SER A 105 -4.22 -8.84 -5.82
N SER A 106 -5.11 -9.35 -6.67
CA SER A 106 -5.99 -8.51 -7.50
C SER A 106 -7.01 -7.74 -6.67
N GLY A 107 -7.61 -8.35 -5.65
CA GLY A 107 -8.53 -7.67 -4.76
C GLY A 107 -7.87 -6.55 -3.97
N LEU A 108 -6.63 -6.75 -3.50
CA LEU A 108 -5.85 -5.68 -2.87
C LEU A 108 -5.53 -4.56 -3.87
N ALA A 109 -5.24 -4.89 -5.13
CA ALA A 109 -5.03 -3.88 -6.17
C ALA A 109 -6.29 -3.06 -6.43
N ILE A 110 -7.46 -3.71 -6.53
CA ILE A 110 -8.75 -3.04 -6.69
C ILE A 110 -9.04 -2.11 -5.50
N MET A 111 -8.84 -2.59 -4.27
CA MET A 111 -8.99 -1.77 -3.07
C MET A 111 -8.05 -0.56 -3.07
N ALA A 112 -6.81 -0.75 -3.57
CA ALA A 112 -5.83 0.32 -3.68
C ALA A 112 -6.21 1.38 -4.71
N CYS A 113 -6.91 1.00 -5.78
CA CYS A 113 -7.36 1.91 -6.83
C CYS A 113 -8.50 2.84 -6.40
N ASN A 114 -9.07 2.68 -5.22
CA ASN A 114 -10.11 3.56 -4.70
C ASN A 114 -9.50 4.93 -4.34
N LYS A 115 -9.48 5.83 -5.32
CA LYS A 115 -8.85 7.17 -5.25
C LYS A 115 -9.37 8.02 -4.09
N ASN A 116 -10.61 7.83 -3.67
CA ASN A 116 -11.22 8.62 -2.59
C ASN A 116 -10.66 8.29 -1.21
N LYS A 117 -10.06 7.10 -1.07
CA LYS A 117 -9.50 6.63 0.20
C LYS A 117 -7.98 6.69 0.26
N TYR A 118 -7.32 6.79 -0.88
CA TYR A 118 -5.87 6.90 -0.92
C TYR A 118 -5.41 8.32 -0.58
N ARG A 119 -4.61 8.44 0.46
CA ARG A 119 -3.87 9.67 0.78
C ARG A 119 -2.37 9.32 0.79
N PRO A 120 -1.58 9.96 -0.08
CA PRO A 120 -0.15 9.73 -0.09
C PRO A 120 0.44 10.12 1.27
N VAL A 121 1.25 9.23 1.81
CA VAL A 121 2.03 9.53 3.02
C VAL A 121 3.22 10.36 2.57
N PRO A 122 3.42 11.57 3.10
CA PRO A 122 4.59 12.35 2.77
C PRO A 122 5.83 11.54 3.16
N THR A 123 6.64 11.23 2.18
CA THR A 123 7.99 10.71 2.44
C THR A 123 8.69 11.83 3.21
N ARG A 124 9.05 11.58 4.45
CA ARG A 124 10.00 12.44 5.13
C ARG A 124 11.29 12.32 4.31
N VAL A 125 11.50 13.27 3.42
CA VAL A 125 12.82 13.51 2.90
C VAL A 125 13.65 13.66 4.18
N LYS A 126 14.59 12.75 4.43
CA LYS A 126 15.66 13.06 5.36
C LYS A 126 16.20 14.37 4.82
N GLN A 127 15.83 15.47 5.43
CA GLN A 127 16.65 16.64 5.29
C GLN A 127 18.02 16.14 5.70
N ASP A 128 18.94 16.04 4.77
CA ASP A 128 20.34 15.98 5.12
C ASP A 128 20.47 17.11 6.12
N ILE A 129 20.52 16.74 7.38
CA ILE A 129 20.88 17.68 8.42
C ILE A 129 22.27 18.04 7.96
N ASN A 130 22.36 19.15 7.26
CA ASN A 130 23.62 19.75 6.95
C ASN A 130 24.15 20.13 8.34
N LEU A 131 24.75 19.15 8.97
CA LEU A 131 25.56 19.35 10.16
C LEU A 131 26.66 20.21 9.63
N GLY A 132 26.42 21.53 9.64
CA GLY A 132 27.35 22.51 9.18
C GLY A 132 28.68 22.11 9.77
N ILE A 133 29.63 21.69 8.92
CA ILE A 133 30.92 21.21 9.37
C ILE A 133 31.53 22.39 10.11
N ARG A 134 31.42 22.36 11.44
CA ARG A 134 32.06 23.36 12.28
C ARG A 134 33.54 23.06 12.23
N ARG A 135 34.26 23.80 11.41
CA ARG A 135 35.71 23.77 11.46
C ARG A 135 36.18 24.61 12.65
N TYR A 136 36.94 23.98 13.48
CA TYR A 136 37.71 24.69 14.49
C TYR A 136 38.78 25.50 13.78
N ASN A 137 38.76 26.80 13.88
CA ASN A 137 39.86 27.59 13.40
C ASN A 137 40.97 27.65 14.47
N ASN A 138 42.18 27.85 14.05
CA ASN A 138 43.36 27.86 14.91
C ASN A 138 43.35 28.93 16.02
N LYS A 139 42.29 29.73 16.10
CA LYS A 139 42.09 30.77 17.15
C LYS A 139 41.02 30.37 18.18
N GLY A 140 40.57 29.13 18.18
CA GLY A 140 39.62 28.61 19.17
C GLY A 140 38.19 29.13 19.02
N SER A 141 37.83 29.78 17.95
CA SER A 141 36.44 30.22 17.66
C SER A 141 35.81 29.34 16.61
N PHE A 142 34.49 29.13 16.76
CA PHE A 142 33.72 28.38 15.76
C PHE A 142 33.20 29.31 14.69
N SER A 143 33.42 28.99 13.43
CA SER A 143 32.74 29.64 12.31
C SER A 143 31.71 28.71 11.71
N GLN A 144 30.49 29.20 11.50
CA GLN A 144 29.53 28.54 10.65
C GLN A 144 29.94 28.78 9.20
N ILE A 145 30.12 27.69 8.46
CA ILE A 145 30.22 27.76 7.00
C ILE A 145 28.81 27.57 6.49
N ILE A 146 28.28 28.61 5.89
CA ILE A 146 27.01 28.60 5.17
C ILE A 146 27.19 27.85 3.87
#